data_fcd335e0226a83d11eac18c2c96231be
#
_entry.id   fcd335e0226a83d11eac18c2c96231be
#
_cell.length_a   1.000
_cell.length_b   1.000
_cell.length_c   1.000
_cell.angle_alpha   90.00
_cell.angle_beta   90.00
_cell.angle_gamma   90.00
#
_symmetry.space_group_name_H-M   'P 1'
#
loop_
_entity.id
_entity.type
_entity.pdbx_description
1 polymer ?
#
loop_
_entity_poly.entity_id
_entity_poly.type
_entity_poly.pdbx_seq_one_letter_code
_entity_poly.pdbx_strand_id
1 'polypeptide(L)'
;RKPDELAVYLENPSMTREYIRVYREHSEGRGVFSTLWNFTAARFNDAATHLFKLGSSNFFANLANAGYNFWLCVRALGWAVIYHPFYSLIYFTYAGLLFCFFGGAICRCAALEFARLERPGVGEALQFAREQWKPLLTAPLIPLGMLFCIGLVIYLVGLAGNIPWVGELLIGVLIGSGFLYLLGLAMAILLFAMLTGGWLLFPAVAYEKTTGLDAIGRAFSYVINQPLWMIFYAVVELMVGTLFYLFIRLFVFLFLRLTYALLSLGFTGEHIEKLHRIWAKPTF
;
A
#
# COMPACT_ATOMS: atom_id res chain seq x y z
N ARG A 1 14.85 16.14 20.44
CA ARG A 1 14.79 14.88 19.61
C ARG A 1 15.27 15.23 18.22
N LYS A 2 16.26 14.49 17.68
CA LYS A 2 16.69 14.66 16.29
C LYS A 2 15.53 14.22 15.38
N PRO A 3 15.25 14.93 14.27
CA PRO A 3 14.20 14.53 13.35
C PRO A 3 14.55 13.16 12.73
N ASP A 4 13.55 12.30 12.52
CA ASP A 4 13.76 11.03 11.86
C ASP A 4 14.07 11.26 10.37
N GLU A 5 14.90 10.40 9.75
CA GLU A 5 15.30 10.49 8.33
C GLU A 5 14.09 10.64 7.39
N LEU A 6 13.03 9.89 7.65
CA LEU A 6 11.79 9.98 6.90
C LEU A 6 11.12 11.36 7.03
N ALA A 7 11.15 11.99 8.22
CA ALA A 7 10.60 13.33 8.41
C ALA A 7 11.36 14.37 7.58
N VAL A 8 12.70 14.29 7.55
CA VAL A 8 13.53 15.16 6.71
C VAL A 8 13.22 14.98 5.22
N TYR A 9 13.05 13.74 4.76
CA TYR A 9 12.65 13.47 3.37
C TYR A 9 11.29 14.07 3.01
N LEU A 10 10.32 13.98 3.92
CA LEU A 10 8.98 14.50 3.65
C LEU A 10 8.95 16.04 3.61
N GLU A 11 9.80 16.70 4.40
CA GLU A 11 9.94 18.16 4.38
C GLU A 11 10.79 18.64 3.19
N ASN A 12 11.96 18.04 2.99
CA ASN A 12 12.91 18.49 1.97
C ASN A 12 13.73 17.32 1.39
N PRO A 13 13.28 16.70 0.26
CA PRO A 13 13.93 15.52 -0.32
C PRO A 13 15.41 15.75 -0.69
N SER A 14 15.81 16.97 -1.04
CA SER A 14 17.19 17.30 -1.44
C SER A 14 18.16 17.24 -0.25
N MET A 15 17.70 17.58 0.95
CA MET A 15 18.50 17.57 2.18
C MET A 15 18.69 16.18 2.77
N THR A 16 17.90 15.21 2.35
CA THR A 16 17.93 13.85 2.93
C THR A 16 19.27 13.15 2.72
N ARG A 17 19.89 13.33 1.57
CA ARG A 17 21.22 12.74 1.28
C ARG A 17 22.30 13.30 2.18
N GLU A 18 22.28 14.59 2.43
CA GLU A 18 23.24 15.26 3.32
C GLU A 18 22.99 14.86 4.78
N TYR A 19 21.73 14.79 5.18
CA TYR A 19 21.32 14.31 6.50
C TYR A 19 21.84 12.86 6.75
N ILE A 20 21.63 11.94 5.82
CA ILE A 20 22.12 10.55 5.93
C ILE A 20 23.64 10.53 6.05
N ARG A 21 24.35 11.34 5.28
CA ARG A 21 25.83 11.40 5.31
C ARG A 21 26.38 11.88 6.66
N VAL A 22 25.73 12.89 7.27
CA VAL A 22 26.19 13.51 8.52
C VAL A 22 25.80 12.68 9.75
N TYR A 23 24.62 12.06 9.72
CA TYR A 23 24.03 11.39 10.89
C TYR A 23 24.10 9.88 10.89
N ARG A 24 24.58 9.24 9.82
CA ARG A 24 24.68 7.78 9.70
C ARG A 24 25.54 7.15 10.80
N GLU A 25 26.57 7.85 11.25
CA GLU A 25 27.47 7.40 12.31
C GLU A 25 26.91 7.62 13.73
N HIS A 26 25.93 8.49 13.89
CA HIS A 26 25.39 8.92 15.20
C HIS A 26 23.92 8.52 15.43
N SER A 27 23.27 7.88 14.47
CA SER A 27 21.90 7.42 14.65
C SER A 27 21.91 6.11 15.43
N GLU A 28 21.48 6.14 16.68
CA GLU A 28 20.92 4.95 17.34
C GLU A 28 19.79 4.43 16.45
N GLY A 29 20.13 3.44 15.60
CA GLY A 29 19.35 3.07 14.44
C GLY A 29 18.00 2.48 14.83
N ARG A 30 16.95 3.26 14.73
CA ARG A 30 15.64 2.69 14.51
C ARG A 30 15.69 2.00 13.15
N GLY A 31 15.39 0.70 13.12
CA GLY A 31 15.40 -0.04 11.86
C GLY A 31 14.48 0.63 10.82
N VAL A 32 14.88 0.63 9.56
CA VAL A 32 14.13 1.23 8.44
C VAL A 32 12.66 0.83 8.46
N PHE A 33 12.37 -0.45 8.75
CA PHE A 33 11.00 -0.96 8.81
C PHE A 33 10.22 -0.44 10.00
N SER A 34 10.82 -0.31 11.18
CA SER A 34 10.11 0.24 12.34
C SER A 34 9.74 1.70 12.12
N THR A 35 10.59 2.48 11.46
CA THR A 35 10.32 3.86 11.09
C THR A 35 9.19 3.95 10.05
N LEU A 36 9.28 3.14 8.97
CA LEU A 36 8.25 3.08 7.93
C LEU A 36 6.90 2.61 8.50
N TRP A 37 6.92 1.55 9.30
CA TRP A 37 5.71 0.99 9.90
C TRP A 37 5.03 1.98 10.85
N ASN A 38 5.79 2.56 11.77
CA ASN A 38 5.23 3.51 12.74
C ASN A 38 4.65 4.74 12.04
N PHE A 39 5.35 5.23 11.01
CA PHE A 39 4.86 6.38 10.24
C PHE A 39 3.59 6.03 9.45
N THR A 40 3.61 4.95 8.67
CA THR A 40 2.44 4.55 7.86
C THR A 40 1.25 4.17 8.73
N ALA A 41 1.46 3.48 9.85
CA ALA A 41 0.39 3.17 10.80
C ALA A 41 -0.22 4.42 11.40
N ALA A 42 0.60 5.42 11.79
CA ALA A 42 0.10 6.69 12.31
C ALA A 42 -0.73 7.46 11.24
N ARG A 43 -0.21 7.56 10.01
CA ARG A 43 -0.91 8.26 8.91
C ARG A 43 -2.17 7.54 8.47
N PHE A 44 -2.15 6.21 8.42
CA PHE A 44 -3.34 5.42 8.15
C PHE A 44 -4.42 5.62 9.22
N ASN A 45 -4.01 5.65 10.49
CA ASN A 45 -4.91 5.95 11.58
C ASN A 45 -5.50 7.36 11.49
N ASP A 46 -4.69 8.36 11.15
CA ASP A 46 -5.17 9.74 10.95
C ASP A 46 -6.16 9.78 9.76
N ALA A 47 -5.86 9.11 8.66
CA ALA A 47 -6.77 8.99 7.52
C ALA A 47 -8.11 8.33 7.92
N ALA A 48 -8.06 7.22 8.65
CA ALA A 48 -9.25 6.53 9.14
C ALA A 48 -10.09 7.43 10.06
N THR A 49 -9.47 8.16 10.98
CA THR A 49 -10.19 9.09 11.87
C THR A 49 -10.83 10.24 11.12
N HIS A 50 -10.22 10.76 10.07
CA HIS A 50 -10.82 11.77 9.19
C HIS A 50 -12.00 11.22 8.41
N LEU A 51 -11.94 9.97 7.95
CA LEU A 51 -13.08 9.30 7.30
C LEU A 51 -14.29 9.15 8.23
N PHE A 52 -14.07 8.88 9.54
CA PHE A 52 -15.16 8.85 10.50
C PHE A 52 -15.81 10.22 10.77
N LYS A 53 -15.06 11.31 10.58
CA LYS A 53 -15.58 12.68 10.74
C LYS A 53 -16.32 13.19 9.50
N LEU A 54 -16.56 12.35 8.49
CA LEU A 54 -17.28 12.74 7.26
C LEU A 54 -18.72 13.23 7.53
N GLY A 55 -19.34 12.84 8.66
CA GLY A 55 -20.65 13.36 9.07
C GLY A 55 -20.64 14.78 9.67
N SER A 56 -19.47 15.43 9.80
CA SER A 56 -19.33 16.78 10.31
C SER A 56 -19.49 17.83 9.20
N SER A 57 -19.66 19.11 9.59
CA SER A 57 -19.85 20.25 8.68
C SER A 57 -18.73 20.47 7.66
N ASN A 58 -17.58 19.79 7.81
CA ASN A 58 -16.39 19.96 6.97
C ASN A 58 -16.07 18.69 6.14
N PHE A 59 -17.08 18.10 5.51
CA PHE A 59 -16.95 16.88 4.72
C PHE A 59 -15.76 16.89 3.72
N PHE A 60 -15.70 17.89 2.85
CA PHE A 60 -14.64 17.98 1.83
C PHE A 60 -13.25 18.18 2.43
N ALA A 61 -13.13 18.93 3.51
CA ALA A 61 -11.86 19.11 4.21
C ALA A 61 -11.37 17.80 4.85
N ASN A 62 -12.27 17.03 5.46
CA ASN A 62 -11.93 15.74 6.04
C ASN A 62 -11.55 14.71 4.97
N LEU A 63 -12.25 14.69 3.83
CA LEU A 63 -11.91 13.84 2.70
C LEU A 63 -10.53 14.20 2.11
N ALA A 64 -10.26 15.50 1.93
CA ALA A 64 -8.96 15.98 1.47
C ALA A 64 -7.83 15.61 2.44
N ASN A 65 -8.05 15.76 3.76
CA ASN A 65 -7.08 15.37 4.78
C ASN A 65 -6.83 13.85 4.81
N ALA A 66 -7.86 13.03 4.64
CA ALA A 66 -7.71 11.59 4.52
C ALA A 66 -6.88 11.23 3.28
N GLY A 67 -7.17 11.83 2.12
CA GLY A 67 -6.39 11.67 0.89
C GLY A 67 -4.94 12.13 1.03
N TYR A 68 -4.70 13.26 1.71
CA TYR A 68 -3.36 13.76 1.98
C TYR A 68 -2.55 12.80 2.86
N ASN A 69 -3.14 12.27 3.93
CA ASN A 69 -2.47 11.27 4.78
C ASN A 69 -2.15 9.98 4.01
N PHE A 70 -3.06 9.54 3.14
CA PHE A 70 -2.79 8.41 2.24
C PHE A 70 -1.62 8.72 1.28
N TRP A 71 -1.59 9.91 0.69
CA TRP A 71 -0.48 10.36 -0.16
C TRP A 71 0.87 10.38 0.58
N LEU A 72 0.88 10.79 1.86
CA LEU A 72 2.09 10.71 2.69
C LEU A 72 2.57 9.28 2.89
N CYS A 73 1.66 8.29 3.00
CA CYS A 73 2.05 6.87 3.05
C CYS A 73 2.73 6.45 1.73
N VAL A 74 2.20 6.85 0.57
CA VAL A 74 2.81 6.56 -0.73
C VAL A 74 4.20 7.19 -0.84
N ARG A 75 4.36 8.44 -0.40
CA ARG A 75 5.68 9.10 -0.36
C ARG A 75 6.67 8.39 0.57
N ALA A 76 6.21 7.88 1.71
CA ALA A 76 7.06 7.12 2.64
C ALA A 76 7.54 5.80 2.01
N LEU A 77 6.70 5.11 1.23
CA LEU A 77 7.12 3.95 0.44
C LEU A 77 8.18 4.34 -0.61
N GLY A 78 8.00 5.48 -1.29
CA GLY A 78 8.99 6.03 -2.22
C GLY A 78 10.35 6.29 -1.55
N TRP A 79 10.34 6.86 -0.33
CA TRP A 79 11.55 7.04 0.46
C TRP A 79 12.27 5.71 0.71
N ALA A 80 11.56 4.68 1.14
CA ALA A 80 12.13 3.36 1.40
C ALA A 80 12.79 2.76 0.14
N VAL A 81 12.16 2.89 -1.03
CA VAL A 81 12.69 2.37 -2.30
C VAL A 81 13.91 3.15 -2.76
N ILE A 82 13.91 4.47 -2.66
CA ILE A 82 14.98 5.34 -3.18
C ILE A 82 16.24 5.27 -2.29
N TYR A 83 16.09 5.30 -0.98
CA TYR A 83 17.21 5.39 -0.04
C TYR A 83 17.66 4.04 0.52
N HIS A 84 16.76 3.04 0.53
CA HIS A 84 17.04 1.69 1.02
C HIS A 84 16.63 0.59 0.02
N PRO A 85 17.18 0.59 -1.23
CA PRO A 85 16.68 -0.27 -2.32
C PRO A 85 16.81 -1.77 -2.01
N PHE A 86 17.91 -2.22 -1.41
CA PHE A 86 18.09 -3.64 -1.08
C PHE A 86 17.10 -4.15 -0.05
N TYR A 87 16.88 -3.39 1.02
CA TYR A 87 15.89 -3.73 2.04
C TYR A 87 14.47 -3.73 1.46
N SER A 88 14.16 -2.71 0.67
CA SER A 88 12.85 -2.57 0.04
C SER A 88 12.59 -3.70 -0.94
N LEU A 89 13.57 -4.09 -1.75
CA LEU A 89 13.42 -5.20 -2.68
C LEU A 89 13.07 -6.51 -1.95
N ILE A 90 13.84 -6.87 -0.92
CA ILE A 90 13.62 -8.11 -0.15
C ILE A 90 12.27 -8.06 0.55
N TYR A 91 11.97 -6.96 1.24
CA TYR A 91 10.75 -6.82 2.02
C TYR A 91 9.50 -6.83 1.15
N PHE A 92 9.45 -6.00 0.10
CA PHE A 92 8.25 -5.91 -0.76
C PHE A 92 8.05 -7.17 -1.59
N THR A 93 9.14 -7.86 -1.99
CA THR A 93 9.03 -9.16 -2.65
C THR A 93 8.43 -10.20 -1.70
N TYR A 94 8.95 -10.31 -0.48
CA TYR A 94 8.45 -11.25 0.51
C TYR A 94 7.01 -10.92 0.92
N ALA A 95 6.74 -9.67 1.24
CA ALA A 95 5.39 -9.19 1.61
C ALA A 95 4.39 -9.40 0.45
N GLY A 96 4.80 -9.11 -0.78
CA GLY A 96 3.99 -9.32 -1.98
C GLY A 96 3.65 -10.80 -2.21
N LEU A 97 4.62 -11.70 -2.04
CA LEU A 97 4.38 -13.15 -2.13
C LEU A 97 3.39 -13.63 -1.06
N LEU A 98 3.57 -13.19 0.18
CA LEU A 98 2.63 -13.52 1.27
C LEU A 98 1.23 -12.96 0.98
N PHE A 99 1.15 -11.72 0.51
CA PHE A 99 -0.12 -11.09 0.19
C PHE A 99 -0.84 -11.82 -0.97
N CYS A 100 -0.12 -12.19 -2.02
CA CYS A 100 -0.69 -12.97 -3.13
C CYS A 100 -1.20 -14.34 -2.66
N PHE A 101 -0.43 -15.03 -1.83
CA PHE A 101 -0.78 -16.36 -1.34
C PHE A 101 -1.99 -16.32 -0.39
N PHE A 102 -1.91 -15.56 0.68
CA PHE A 102 -2.99 -15.49 1.68
C PHE A 102 -4.20 -14.71 1.15
N GLY A 103 -3.98 -13.63 0.39
CA GLY A 103 -5.05 -12.88 -0.26
C GLY A 103 -5.84 -13.75 -1.24
N GLY A 104 -5.16 -14.57 -2.04
CA GLY A 104 -5.80 -15.54 -2.93
C GLY A 104 -6.62 -16.59 -2.17
N ALA A 105 -6.11 -17.12 -1.06
CA ALA A 105 -6.83 -18.06 -0.20
C ALA A 105 -8.10 -17.44 0.40
N ILE A 106 -8.02 -16.22 0.93
CA ILE A 106 -9.16 -15.49 1.49
C ILE A 106 -10.20 -15.22 0.40
N CYS A 107 -9.78 -14.73 -0.77
CA CYS A 107 -10.68 -14.50 -1.90
C CYS A 107 -11.37 -15.78 -2.36
N ARG A 108 -10.70 -16.94 -2.31
CA ARG A 108 -11.31 -18.23 -2.62
C ARG A 108 -12.40 -18.62 -1.64
N CYS A 109 -12.16 -18.46 -0.34
CA CYS A 109 -13.18 -18.69 0.69
C CYS A 109 -14.41 -17.82 0.44
N ALA A 110 -14.20 -16.53 0.27
CA ALA A 110 -15.28 -15.58 0.01
C ALA A 110 -16.05 -15.92 -1.28
N ALA A 111 -15.34 -16.24 -2.37
CA ALA A 111 -15.96 -16.57 -3.65
C ALA A 111 -16.84 -17.82 -3.57
N LEU A 112 -16.42 -18.87 -2.87
CA LEU A 112 -17.21 -20.10 -2.70
C LEU A 112 -18.41 -19.88 -1.77
N GLU A 113 -18.25 -19.14 -0.70
CA GLU A 113 -19.34 -18.84 0.23
C GLU A 113 -20.45 -18.02 -0.46
N PHE A 114 -20.08 -17.01 -1.27
CA PHE A 114 -21.08 -16.19 -1.99
C PHE A 114 -21.71 -16.91 -3.18
N ALA A 115 -20.90 -17.64 -4.00
CA ALA A 115 -21.39 -18.21 -5.25
C ALA A 115 -22.07 -19.56 -5.08
N ARG A 116 -21.62 -20.37 -4.10
CA ARG A 116 -22.09 -21.75 -3.94
C ARG A 116 -22.66 -22.05 -2.56
N LEU A 117 -22.63 -21.08 -1.63
CA LEU A 117 -22.99 -21.29 -0.23
C LEU A 117 -22.17 -22.41 0.45
N GLU A 118 -21.02 -22.73 -0.12
CA GLU A 118 -20.08 -23.70 0.41
C GLU A 118 -19.08 -22.96 1.34
N ARG A 119 -18.79 -23.55 2.49
CA ARG A 119 -17.77 -23.04 3.42
C ARG A 119 -16.52 -23.91 3.36
N PRO A 120 -15.56 -23.60 2.48
CA PRO A 120 -14.34 -24.38 2.38
C PRO A 120 -13.54 -24.29 3.68
N GLY A 121 -12.89 -25.38 4.04
CA GLY A 121 -11.95 -25.39 5.14
C GLY A 121 -10.70 -24.56 4.81
N VAL A 122 -10.03 -24.04 5.87
CA VAL A 122 -8.78 -23.26 5.71
C VAL A 122 -7.74 -24.05 4.92
N GLY A 123 -7.64 -25.37 5.12
CA GLY A 123 -6.73 -26.25 4.38
C GLY A 123 -7.00 -26.27 2.88
N GLU A 124 -8.25 -26.32 2.48
CA GLU A 124 -8.67 -26.33 1.08
C GLU A 124 -8.37 -25.00 0.39
N ALA A 125 -8.59 -23.87 1.09
CA ALA A 125 -8.25 -22.54 0.59
C ALA A 125 -6.74 -22.35 0.40
N LEU A 126 -5.93 -22.84 1.34
CA LEU A 126 -4.48 -22.80 1.23
C LEU A 126 -3.96 -23.73 0.12
N GLN A 127 -4.57 -24.91 -0.07
CA GLN A 127 -4.25 -25.79 -1.17
C GLN A 127 -4.54 -25.11 -2.52
N PHE A 128 -5.70 -24.46 -2.67
CA PHE A 128 -6.03 -23.66 -3.85
C PHE A 128 -4.96 -22.60 -4.13
N ALA A 129 -4.56 -21.80 -3.12
CA ALA A 129 -3.55 -20.79 -3.29
C ALA A 129 -2.19 -21.37 -3.71
N ARG A 130 -1.85 -22.58 -3.21
CA ARG A 130 -0.64 -23.32 -3.62
C ARG A 130 -0.72 -23.81 -5.06
N GLU A 131 -1.87 -24.29 -5.52
CA GLU A 131 -2.07 -24.76 -6.89
C GLU A 131 -2.11 -23.59 -7.89
N GLN A 132 -2.72 -22.47 -7.50
CA GLN A 132 -2.92 -21.28 -8.35
C GLN A 132 -1.92 -20.15 -8.05
N TRP A 133 -0.76 -20.44 -7.45
CA TRP A 133 0.20 -19.40 -7.07
C TRP A 133 0.71 -18.57 -8.25
N LYS A 134 0.87 -19.20 -9.44
CA LYS A 134 1.32 -18.50 -10.65
C LYS A 134 0.29 -17.47 -11.15
N PRO A 135 -0.99 -17.81 -11.39
CA PRO A 135 -2.02 -16.83 -11.72
C PRO A 135 -2.16 -15.71 -10.67
N LEU A 136 -2.17 -16.06 -9.38
CA LEU A 136 -2.28 -15.08 -8.29
C LEU A 136 -1.11 -14.09 -8.28
N LEU A 137 0.10 -14.55 -8.60
CA LEU A 137 1.27 -13.67 -8.67
C LEU A 137 1.32 -12.87 -9.97
N THR A 138 1.00 -13.50 -11.11
CA THR A 138 1.09 -12.84 -12.42
C THR A 138 -0.01 -11.81 -12.64
N ALA A 139 -1.19 -11.98 -12.04
CA ALA A 139 -2.28 -11.01 -12.17
C ALA A 139 -1.88 -9.57 -11.77
N PRO A 140 -1.30 -9.31 -10.59
CA PRO A 140 -0.81 -7.96 -10.25
C PRO A 140 0.54 -7.60 -10.90
N LEU A 141 1.43 -8.58 -11.17
CA LEU A 141 2.76 -8.32 -11.71
C LEU A 141 2.73 -7.88 -13.18
N ILE A 142 1.82 -8.41 -13.99
CA ILE A 142 1.74 -8.07 -15.42
C ILE A 142 1.47 -6.57 -15.61
N PRO A 143 0.39 -5.98 -15.06
CA PRO A 143 0.13 -4.55 -15.25
C PRO A 143 1.20 -3.67 -14.59
N LEU A 144 1.78 -4.06 -13.46
CA LEU A 144 2.91 -3.36 -12.86
C LEU A 144 4.15 -3.42 -13.75
N GLY A 145 4.43 -4.58 -14.35
CA GLY A 145 5.52 -4.74 -15.32
C GLY A 145 5.32 -3.90 -16.56
N MET A 146 4.08 -3.82 -17.09
CA MET A 146 3.76 -2.94 -18.23
C MET A 146 3.99 -1.46 -17.87
N LEU A 147 3.55 -1.01 -16.70
CA LEU A 147 3.80 0.35 -16.21
C LEU A 147 5.30 0.64 -16.11
N PHE A 148 6.07 -0.31 -15.57
CA PHE A 148 7.52 -0.19 -15.46
C PHE A 148 8.18 -0.12 -16.83
N CYS A 149 7.80 -0.97 -17.78
CA CYS A 149 8.35 -0.97 -19.15
C CYS A 149 8.07 0.34 -19.87
N ILE A 150 6.82 0.85 -19.83
CA ILE A 150 6.46 2.14 -20.46
C ILE A 150 7.23 3.28 -19.79
N GLY A 151 7.28 3.30 -18.46
CA GLY A 151 8.03 4.29 -17.70
C GLY A 151 9.52 4.27 -18.02
N LEU A 152 10.10 3.07 -18.15
CA LEU A 152 11.50 2.89 -18.55
C LEU A 152 11.77 3.45 -19.95
N VAL A 153 10.90 3.19 -20.92
CA VAL A 153 11.03 3.76 -22.28
C VAL A 153 11.01 5.28 -22.25
N ILE A 154 10.05 5.89 -21.55
CA ILE A 154 9.97 7.35 -21.40
C ILE A 154 11.23 7.89 -20.73
N TYR A 155 11.72 7.22 -19.68
CA TYR A 155 12.95 7.59 -18.97
C TYR A 155 14.19 7.52 -19.88
N LEU A 156 14.33 6.46 -20.68
CA LEU A 156 15.45 6.29 -21.62
C LEU A 156 15.42 7.37 -22.72
N VAL A 157 14.24 7.72 -23.22
CA VAL A 157 14.09 8.86 -24.15
C VAL A 157 14.52 10.16 -23.47
N GLY A 158 14.16 10.39 -22.21
CA GLY A 158 14.62 11.54 -21.44
C GLY A 158 16.14 11.57 -21.26
N LEU A 159 16.77 10.42 -21.03
CA LEU A 159 18.25 10.32 -20.98
C LEU A 159 18.88 10.63 -22.32
N ALA A 160 18.33 10.12 -23.42
CA ALA A 160 18.81 10.41 -24.77
C ALA A 160 18.71 11.90 -25.10
N GLY A 161 17.75 12.60 -24.51
CA GLY A 161 17.56 14.05 -24.63
C GLY A 161 18.72 14.90 -24.08
N ASN A 162 19.56 14.34 -23.21
CA ASN A 162 20.75 15.03 -22.69
C ASN A 162 21.90 15.11 -23.72
N ILE A 163 21.81 14.40 -24.84
CA ILE A 163 22.85 14.44 -25.89
C ILE A 163 22.71 15.74 -26.67
N PRO A 164 23.75 16.60 -26.69
CA PRO A 164 23.68 17.89 -27.41
C PRO A 164 23.33 17.67 -28.88
N TRP A 165 22.47 18.54 -29.45
CA TRP A 165 22.01 18.54 -30.84
C TRP A 165 21.10 17.34 -31.20
N VAL A 166 21.52 16.10 -30.93
CA VAL A 166 20.76 14.89 -31.26
C VAL A 166 19.56 14.73 -30.34
N GLY A 167 19.72 15.05 -29.06
CA GLY A 167 18.66 14.92 -28.07
C GLY A 167 17.50 15.88 -28.33
N GLU A 168 17.79 17.13 -28.64
CA GLU A 168 16.76 18.14 -28.97
C GLU A 168 15.95 17.73 -30.19
N LEU A 169 16.63 17.27 -31.25
CA LEU A 169 15.98 16.82 -32.47
C LEU A 169 15.15 15.55 -32.23
N LEU A 170 15.68 14.57 -31.49
CA LEU A 170 14.98 13.33 -31.13
C LEU A 170 13.71 13.63 -30.35
N ILE A 171 13.81 14.42 -29.29
CA ILE A 171 12.66 14.77 -28.45
C ILE A 171 11.66 15.58 -29.25
N GLY A 172 12.11 16.56 -30.06
CA GLY A 172 11.26 17.36 -30.94
C GLY A 172 10.45 16.50 -31.92
N VAL A 173 11.09 15.50 -32.54
CA VAL A 173 10.42 14.56 -33.45
C VAL A 173 9.45 13.64 -32.69
N LEU A 174 9.83 13.12 -31.53
CA LEU A 174 8.97 12.22 -30.74
C LEU A 174 7.75 12.98 -30.18
N ILE A 175 7.91 14.22 -29.76
CA ILE A 175 6.78 15.05 -29.32
C ILE A 175 5.93 15.44 -30.54
N GLY A 176 6.55 15.90 -31.62
CA GLY A 176 5.84 16.32 -32.84
C GLY A 176 5.06 15.21 -33.53
N SER A 177 5.56 13.96 -33.46
CA SER A 177 4.83 12.77 -33.93
C SER A 177 3.71 12.30 -33.00
N GLY A 178 3.60 12.85 -31.79
CA GLY A 178 2.63 12.42 -30.79
C GLY A 178 3.00 11.12 -30.05
N PHE A 179 4.13 10.49 -30.34
CA PHE A 179 4.50 9.19 -29.77
C PHE A 179 4.65 9.23 -28.24
N LEU A 180 5.29 10.26 -27.69
CA LEU A 180 5.42 10.43 -26.23
C LEU A 180 4.07 10.68 -25.56
N TYR A 181 3.15 11.38 -26.23
CA TYR A 181 1.79 11.55 -25.69
C TYR A 181 1.01 10.24 -25.66
N LEU A 182 1.17 9.37 -26.69
CA LEU A 182 0.55 8.05 -26.70
C LEU A 182 1.08 7.14 -25.58
N LEU A 183 2.40 7.15 -25.34
CA LEU A 183 2.99 6.43 -24.21
C LEU A 183 2.48 6.95 -22.86
N GLY A 184 2.43 8.27 -22.70
CA GLY A 184 1.88 8.90 -21.50
C GLY A 184 0.40 8.58 -21.27
N LEU A 185 -0.39 8.59 -22.35
CA LEU A 185 -1.80 8.21 -22.31
C LEU A 185 -1.98 6.73 -21.93
N ALA A 186 -1.21 5.83 -22.55
CA ALA A 186 -1.22 4.40 -22.23
C ALA A 186 -0.87 4.17 -20.74
N MET A 187 0.14 4.85 -20.23
CA MET A 187 0.52 4.80 -18.81
C MET A 187 -0.59 5.31 -17.90
N ALA A 188 -1.24 6.43 -18.27
CA ALA A 188 -2.36 6.98 -17.50
C ALA A 188 -3.57 6.04 -17.46
N ILE A 189 -3.91 5.42 -18.60
CA ILE A 189 -5.00 4.42 -18.68
C ILE A 189 -4.67 3.20 -17.83
N LEU A 190 -3.45 2.67 -17.89
CA LEU A 190 -3.01 1.54 -17.07
C LEU A 190 -3.04 1.87 -15.58
N LEU A 191 -2.57 3.05 -15.18
CA LEU A 191 -2.63 3.52 -13.79
C LEU A 191 -4.07 3.62 -13.30
N PHE A 192 -4.94 4.22 -14.10
CA PHE A 192 -6.36 4.33 -13.79
C PHE A 192 -7.02 2.96 -13.68
N ALA A 193 -6.73 2.05 -14.60
CA ALA A 193 -7.23 0.69 -14.59
C ALA A 193 -6.74 -0.10 -13.35
N MET A 194 -5.46 0.04 -12.95
CA MET A 194 -4.94 -0.56 -11.73
C MET A 194 -5.57 0.03 -10.46
N LEU A 195 -5.81 1.33 -10.44
CA LEU A 195 -6.43 1.99 -9.29
C LEU A 195 -7.89 1.54 -9.09
N THR A 196 -8.61 1.34 -10.16
CA THR A 196 -10.05 1.00 -10.13
C THR A 196 -10.32 -0.51 -10.13
N GLY A 197 -9.52 -1.30 -10.84
CA GLY A 197 -9.71 -2.74 -11.02
C GLY A 197 -8.70 -3.64 -10.32
N GLY A 198 -7.63 -3.09 -9.73
CA GLY A 198 -6.55 -3.87 -9.12
C GLY A 198 -7.00 -4.79 -7.99
N TRP A 199 -7.95 -4.38 -7.19
CA TRP A 199 -8.54 -5.19 -6.11
C TRP A 199 -9.39 -6.36 -6.60
N LEU A 200 -9.92 -6.30 -7.84
CA LEU A 200 -10.69 -7.40 -8.44
C LEU A 200 -9.80 -8.51 -9.03
N LEU A 201 -8.50 -8.32 -9.11
CA LEU A 201 -7.59 -9.30 -9.70
C LEU A 201 -7.59 -10.63 -8.95
N PHE A 202 -7.48 -10.57 -7.60
CA PHE A 202 -7.52 -11.78 -6.78
C PHE A 202 -8.88 -12.49 -6.78
N PRO A 203 -10.00 -11.78 -6.58
CA PRO A 203 -11.33 -12.37 -6.73
C PRO A 203 -11.56 -13.01 -8.10
N ALA A 204 -11.11 -12.39 -9.20
CA ALA A 204 -11.26 -12.94 -10.54
C ALA A 204 -10.52 -14.28 -10.71
N VAL A 205 -9.26 -14.36 -10.25
CA VAL A 205 -8.51 -15.63 -10.25
C VAL A 205 -9.16 -16.67 -9.33
N ALA A 206 -9.59 -16.22 -8.14
CA ALA A 206 -10.14 -17.11 -7.12
C ALA A 206 -11.47 -17.74 -7.52
N TYR A 207 -12.33 -17.00 -8.20
CA TYR A 207 -13.64 -17.48 -8.63
C TYR A 207 -13.53 -18.44 -9.82
N GLU A 208 -12.80 -18.07 -10.87
CA GLU A 208 -12.84 -18.76 -12.15
C GLU A 208 -11.65 -19.68 -12.43
N LYS A 209 -10.62 -19.66 -11.56
CA LYS A 209 -9.34 -20.40 -11.78
C LYS A 209 -8.69 -20.07 -13.12
N THR A 210 -8.78 -18.80 -13.53
CA THR A 210 -8.27 -18.30 -14.81
C THR A 210 -6.79 -17.97 -14.76
N THR A 211 -6.20 -17.74 -15.94
CA THR A 211 -4.84 -17.19 -16.03
C THR A 211 -4.77 -15.76 -15.53
N GLY A 212 -3.57 -15.27 -15.15
CA GLY A 212 -3.41 -13.88 -14.71
C GLY A 212 -3.84 -12.85 -15.75
N LEU A 213 -3.60 -13.12 -17.05
CA LEU A 213 -4.04 -12.22 -18.14
C LEU A 213 -5.56 -12.17 -18.29
N ASP A 214 -6.23 -13.32 -18.21
CA ASP A 214 -7.70 -13.38 -18.29
C ASP A 214 -8.32 -12.65 -17.08
N ALA A 215 -7.73 -12.82 -15.89
CA ALA A 215 -8.18 -12.11 -14.69
C ALA A 215 -8.10 -10.58 -14.85
N ILE A 216 -7.04 -10.08 -15.50
CA ILE A 216 -6.89 -8.64 -15.80
C ILE A 216 -8.01 -8.18 -16.74
N GLY A 217 -8.21 -8.89 -17.86
CA GLY A 217 -9.25 -8.56 -18.83
C GLY A 217 -10.65 -8.52 -18.20
N ARG A 218 -10.96 -9.47 -17.32
CA ARG A 218 -12.24 -9.54 -16.60
C ARG A 218 -12.39 -8.43 -15.58
N ALA A 219 -11.36 -8.19 -14.76
CA ALA A 219 -11.39 -7.10 -13.77
C ALA A 219 -11.68 -5.75 -14.44
N PHE A 220 -11.04 -5.46 -15.56
CA PHE A 220 -11.29 -4.23 -16.33
C PHE A 220 -12.66 -4.20 -16.98
N SER A 221 -13.13 -5.34 -17.51
CA SER A 221 -14.46 -5.45 -18.08
C SER A 221 -15.55 -5.14 -17.05
N TYR A 222 -15.42 -5.63 -15.82
CA TYR A 222 -16.37 -5.29 -14.75
C TYR A 222 -16.38 -3.79 -14.41
N VAL A 223 -15.21 -3.17 -14.31
CA VAL A 223 -15.12 -1.72 -14.03
C VAL A 223 -15.74 -0.89 -15.14
N ILE A 224 -15.46 -1.22 -16.42
CA ILE A 224 -15.95 -0.44 -17.57
C ILE A 224 -17.47 -0.64 -17.75
N ASN A 225 -17.98 -1.85 -17.57
CA ASN A 225 -19.40 -2.15 -17.80
C ASN A 225 -20.31 -1.57 -16.71
N GLN A 226 -19.84 -1.46 -15.45
CA GLN A 226 -20.66 -1.00 -14.33
C GLN A 226 -19.91 -0.04 -13.41
N PRO A 227 -19.44 1.12 -13.90
CA PRO A 227 -18.56 2.02 -13.12
C PRO A 227 -19.25 2.59 -11.88
N LEU A 228 -20.53 2.93 -11.95
CA LEU A 228 -21.27 3.50 -10.81
C LEU A 228 -21.44 2.49 -9.68
N TRP A 229 -21.73 1.22 -10.00
CA TRP A 229 -21.83 0.16 -9.02
C TRP A 229 -20.46 -0.12 -8.37
N MET A 230 -19.39 -0.06 -9.14
CA MET A 230 -18.03 -0.22 -8.61
C MET A 230 -17.67 0.88 -7.61
N ILE A 231 -18.01 2.15 -7.90
CA ILE A 231 -17.81 3.25 -6.97
C ILE A 231 -18.64 3.03 -5.70
N PHE A 232 -19.90 2.62 -5.84
CA PHE A 232 -20.75 2.33 -4.70
C PHE A 232 -20.18 1.22 -3.81
N TYR A 233 -19.75 0.10 -4.39
CA TYR A 233 -19.13 -1.00 -3.63
C TYR A 233 -17.81 -0.56 -2.97
N ALA A 234 -16.98 0.23 -3.65
CA ALA A 234 -15.73 0.75 -3.08
C ALA A 234 -16.00 1.66 -1.86
N VAL A 235 -17.05 2.49 -1.91
CA VAL A 235 -17.45 3.33 -0.76
C VAL A 235 -17.95 2.47 0.40
N VAL A 236 -18.79 1.47 0.13
CA VAL A 236 -19.29 0.55 1.15
C VAL A 236 -18.13 -0.24 1.79
N GLU A 237 -17.22 -0.77 0.98
CA GLU A 237 -16.04 -1.49 1.44
C GLU A 237 -15.14 -0.61 2.31
N LEU A 238 -14.92 0.64 1.90
CA LEU A 238 -14.15 1.61 2.68
C LEU A 238 -14.80 1.86 4.05
N MET A 239 -16.11 2.07 4.09
CA MET A 239 -16.85 2.32 5.34
C MET A 239 -16.80 1.11 6.26
N VAL A 240 -17.10 -0.08 5.74
CA VAL A 240 -17.11 -1.33 6.49
C VAL A 240 -15.69 -1.68 6.97
N GLY A 241 -14.69 -1.59 6.08
CA GLY A 241 -13.29 -1.83 6.41
C GLY A 241 -12.78 -0.88 7.50
N THR A 242 -13.15 0.41 7.42
CA THR A 242 -12.79 1.39 8.45
C THR A 242 -13.45 1.07 9.79
N LEU A 243 -14.72 0.65 9.79
CA LEU A 243 -15.42 0.23 11.00
C LEU A 243 -14.74 -0.98 11.66
N PHE A 244 -14.42 -2.01 10.87
CA PHE A 244 -13.69 -3.19 11.38
C PHE A 244 -12.31 -2.83 11.89
N TYR A 245 -11.58 -1.95 11.21
CA TYR A 245 -10.27 -1.47 11.67
C TYR A 245 -10.36 -0.82 13.05
N LEU A 246 -11.34 0.08 13.26
CA LEU A 246 -11.54 0.70 14.57
C LEU A 246 -11.95 -0.29 15.65
N PHE A 247 -12.81 -1.25 15.30
CA PHE A 247 -13.21 -2.30 16.24
C PHE A 247 -12.01 -3.13 16.69
N ILE A 248 -11.18 -3.60 15.74
CA ILE A 248 -9.97 -4.35 16.06
C ILE A 248 -9.00 -3.49 16.88
N ARG A 249 -8.82 -2.24 16.51
CA ARG A 249 -7.96 -1.30 17.25
C ARG A 249 -8.45 -1.11 18.70
N LEU A 250 -9.74 -0.89 18.89
CA LEU A 250 -10.35 -0.79 20.21
C LEU A 250 -10.13 -2.09 21.02
N PHE A 251 -10.34 -3.24 20.40
CA PHE A 251 -10.14 -4.53 21.05
C PHE A 251 -8.69 -4.74 21.49
N VAL A 252 -7.73 -4.46 20.61
CA VAL A 252 -6.29 -4.54 20.93
C VAL A 252 -5.92 -3.55 22.04
N PHE A 253 -6.43 -2.33 21.96
CA PHE A 253 -6.22 -1.35 23.02
C PHE A 253 -6.75 -1.84 24.38
N LEU A 254 -7.99 -2.33 24.43
CA LEU A 254 -8.59 -2.87 25.65
C LEU A 254 -7.79 -4.06 26.20
N PHE A 255 -7.40 -4.98 25.33
CA PHE A 255 -6.56 -6.13 25.70
C PHE A 255 -5.23 -5.67 26.32
N LEU A 256 -4.49 -4.80 25.64
CA LEU A 256 -3.20 -4.29 26.15
C LEU A 256 -3.39 -3.48 27.43
N ARG A 257 -4.43 -2.67 27.51
CA ARG A 257 -4.74 -1.83 28.68
C ARG A 257 -5.09 -2.67 29.90
N LEU A 258 -5.92 -3.69 29.69
CA LEU A 258 -6.31 -4.61 30.77
C LEU A 258 -5.10 -5.41 31.28
N THR A 259 -4.30 -5.94 30.36
CA THR A 259 -3.06 -6.65 30.71
C THR A 259 -2.10 -5.75 31.50
N TYR A 260 -1.92 -4.51 31.03
CA TYR A 260 -1.09 -3.53 31.74
C TYR A 260 -1.64 -3.20 33.14
N ALA A 261 -2.96 -3.01 33.26
CA ALA A 261 -3.60 -2.70 34.52
C ALA A 261 -3.45 -3.85 35.55
N LEU A 262 -3.67 -5.10 35.09
CA LEU A 262 -3.50 -6.28 35.95
C LEU A 262 -2.03 -6.48 36.38
N LEU A 263 -1.08 -6.28 35.47
CA LEU A 263 0.34 -6.33 35.80
C LEU A 263 0.71 -5.21 36.80
N SER A 264 0.20 -4.01 36.63
CA SER A 264 0.50 -2.88 37.53
C SER A 264 -0.02 -3.10 38.94
N LEU A 265 -1.10 -3.89 39.14
CA LEU A 265 -1.58 -4.28 40.47
C LEU A 265 -0.63 -5.25 41.21
N GLY A 266 0.12 -6.07 40.47
CA GLY A 266 1.11 -6.99 41.04
C GLY A 266 2.45 -6.32 41.40
N PHE A 267 2.72 -5.13 40.86
CA PHE A 267 3.93 -4.36 41.15
C PHE A 267 3.68 -3.38 42.31
N THR A 268 4.40 -3.51 43.40
CA THR A 268 4.28 -2.62 44.57
C THR A 268 5.50 -1.72 44.71
N GLY A 269 5.30 -0.45 45.09
CA GLY A 269 6.35 0.52 45.42
C GLY A 269 7.25 0.86 44.23
N GLU A 270 8.56 0.90 44.46
CA GLU A 270 9.59 1.30 43.46
C GLU A 270 9.63 0.41 42.20
N HIS A 271 9.03 -0.79 42.24
CA HIS A 271 9.03 -1.71 41.12
C HIS A 271 8.10 -1.28 39.98
N ILE A 272 7.14 -0.40 40.21
CA ILE A 272 6.25 0.16 39.17
C ILE A 272 7.06 0.93 38.13
N GLU A 273 8.13 1.62 38.51
CA GLU A 273 9.00 2.32 37.58
C GLU A 273 9.70 1.36 36.60
N LYS A 274 10.03 0.13 37.02
CA LYS A 274 10.59 -0.89 36.12
C LYS A 274 9.59 -1.30 35.05
N LEU A 275 8.32 -1.46 35.43
CA LEU A 275 7.26 -1.75 34.46
C LEU A 275 7.12 -0.60 33.42
N HIS A 276 7.14 0.64 33.86
CA HIS A 276 7.07 1.80 32.95
C HIS A 276 8.26 1.92 31.99
N ARG A 277 9.46 1.46 32.39
CA ARG A 277 10.64 1.44 31.51
C ARG A 277 10.56 0.35 30.46
N ILE A 278 10.01 -0.82 30.81
CA ILE A 278 9.93 -1.98 29.93
C ILE A 278 8.72 -1.85 28.97
N TRP A 279 7.61 -1.38 29.50
CA TRP A 279 6.36 -1.29 28.77
C TRP A 279 5.68 0.06 28.96
N ALA A 280 5.68 0.88 27.90
CA ALA A 280 4.96 2.13 27.94
C ALA A 280 3.45 1.89 28.06
N LYS A 281 2.77 2.71 28.89
CA LYS A 281 1.33 2.61 29.10
C LYS A 281 0.58 2.70 27.75
N PRO A 282 -0.25 1.72 27.36
CA PRO A 282 -0.98 1.76 26.11
C PRO A 282 -1.91 2.98 26.04
N THR A 283 -1.83 3.74 24.93
CA THR A 283 -2.70 4.87 24.59
C THR A 283 -3.51 4.54 23.36
N PHE A 284 -4.76 5.04 23.28
CA PHE A 284 -5.67 4.81 22.14
C PHE A 284 -5.33 5.71 20.96
#